data_a1a521cff74017d37391b2b67c774700
#
_entry.id   a1a521cff74017d37391b2b67c774700
#
_cell.length_a   1.000
_cell.length_b   1.000
_cell.length_c   1.000
_cell.angle_alpha   90.00
_cell.angle_beta   90.00
_cell.angle_gamma   90.00
#
_symmetry.space_group_name_H-M   'P 1'
#
loop_
_entity.id
_entity.type
_entity.pdbx_description
1 polymer ?
#
loop_
_entity_poly.entity_id
_entity_poly.type
_entity_poly.pdbx_seq_one_letter_code
_entity_poly.pdbx_strand_id
1 'polypeptide(L)'
;MPHTRKKPTQSHPKKKTSSSKSMPAWIRFLLKTGLVLLILLAFYWFAVRPYSYRWKPCYGKQEYGICMPGNYDIHGIDISHHQGDINWTKLAESKETRYPIRFIFMKATEGGDFSDKRFQRNFKNARKHGFVRGAYHYFNPRTDAKKQADFFIKSVKLEKGDLPPVLD
;
A
#
# COMPACT_ATOMS: atom_id res chain seq x y z
N MET A 1 -51.52 -40.37 -82.70
CA MET A 1 -50.22 -39.66 -82.43
C MET A 1 -50.39 -38.81 -81.18
N PRO A 2 -49.69 -39.09 -80.04
CA PRO A 2 -49.83 -38.32 -78.81
C PRO A 2 -48.86 -37.16 -78.75
N HIS A 3 -49.37 -35.98 -78.49
CA HIS A 3 -48.60 -34.76 -78.26
C HIS A 3 -47.95 -34.79 -76.89
N THR A 4 -46.61 -34.81 -76.81
CA THR A 4 -45.83 -34.66 -75.61
C THR A 4 -45.72 -33.20 -75.25
N ARG A 5 -46.31 -32.81 -74.15
CA ARG A 5 -46.25 -31.46 -73.56
C ARG A 5 -44.97 -31.35 -72.75
N LYS A 6 -44.00 -30.50 -73.12
CA LYS A 6 -42.80 -30.16 -72.40
C LYS A 6 -43.16 -29.25 -71.18
N LYS A 7 -42.75 -29.66 -70.01
CA LYS A 7 -42.88 -28.86 -68.78
C LYS A 7 -41.85 -27.68 -68.79
N PRO A 8 -42.22 -26.52 -68.30
CA PRO A 8 -41.27 -25.38 -68.24
C PRO A 8 -40.31 -25.63 -67.06
N THR A 9 -39.02 -25.35 -67.31
CA THR A 9 -37.91 -25.41 -66.37
C THR A 9 -37.97 -24.18 -65.47
N GLN A 10 -38.21 -24.40 -64.12
CA GLN A 10 -38.13 -23.33 -63.13
C GLN A 10 -36.64 -22.95 -62.92
N SER A 11 -36.30 -21.71 -63.24
CA SER A 11 -35.00 -21.15 -62.90
C SER A 11 -34.98 -20.69 -61.42
N HIS A 12 -34.18 -21.35 -60.57
CA HIS A 12 -33.95 -20.90 -59.22
C HIS A 12 -33.13 -19.62 -59.19
N PRO A 13 -33.50 -18.60 -58.39
CA PRO A 13 -32.73 -17.37 -58.29
C PRO A 13 -31.39 -17.67 -57.57
N LYS A 14 -30.27 -17.35 -58.20
CA LYS A 14 -28.91 -17.39 -57.62
C LYS A 14 -28.86 -16.45 -56.42
N LYS A 15 -28.71 -17.03 -55.19
CA LYS A 15 -28.39 -16.26 -53.99
C LYS A 15 -27.10 -15.45 -54.22
N LYS A 16 -27.20 -14.13 -54.25
CA LYS A 16 -26.03 -13.23 -54.22
C LYS A 16 -25.34 -13.41 -52.87
N THR A 17 -24.23 -14.15 -52.82
CA THR A 17 -23.32 -14.16 -51.69
C THR A 17 -22.68 -12.80 -51.58
N SER A 18 -23.03 -12.03 -50.55
CA SER A 18 -22.33 -10.79 -50.22
C SER A 18 -20.89 -11.14 -49.85
N SER A 19 -19.97 -10.84 -50.76
CA SER A 19 -18.54 -10.91 -50.48
C SER A 19 -18.22 -9.85 -49.42
N SER A 20 -18.13 -10.27 -48.16
CA SER A 20 -17.56 -9.40 -47.10
C SER A 20 -16.09 -9.19 -47.45
N LYS A 21 -15.73 -8.00 -47.87
CA LYS A 21 -14.33 -7.61 -48.12
C LYS A 21 -13.58 -7.78 -46.78
N SER A 22 -12.77 -8.83 -46.70
CA SER A 22 -11.91 -9.05 -45.51
C SER A 22 -10.93 -7.90 -45.39
N MET A 23 -10.78 -7.37 -44.17
CA MET A 23 -9.83 -6.29 -43.92
C MET A 23 -8.41 -6.66 -44.39
N PRO A 24 -7.67 -5.71 -44.98
CA PRO A 24 -6.29 -5.90 -45.42
C PRO A 24 -5.39 -6.43 -44.24
N ALA A 25 -4.44 -7.27 -44.61
CA ALA A 25 -3.56 -7.92 -43.58
C ALA A 25 -2.81 -6.91 -42.72
N TRP A 26 -2.37 -5.77 -43.25
CA TRP A 26 -1.68 -4.72 -42.53
C TRP A 26 -2.58 -4.02 -41.51
N ILE A 27 -3.89 -3.83 -41.78
CA ILE A 27 -4.84 -3.28 -40.80
C ILE A 27 -5.04 -4.26 -39.66
N ARG A 28 -5.17 -5.57 -39.95
CA ARG A 28 -5.27 -6.61 -38.89
C ARG A 28 -4.01 -6.67 -38.04
N PHE A 29 -2.84 -6.47 -38.65
CA PHE A 29 -1.58 -6.37 -37.90
C PHE A 29 -1.57 -5.16 -36.97
N LEU A 30 -1.93 -3.97 -37.46
CA LEU A 30 -1.99 -2.75 -36.64
C LEU A 30 -3.00 -2.84 -35.50
N LEU A 31 -4.16 -3.46 -35.74
CA LEU A 31 -5.15 -3.68 -34.66
C LEU A 31 -4.64 -4.63 -33.60
N LYS A 32 -3.94 -5.71 -33.97
CA LYS A 32 -3.35 -6.65 -33.02
C LYS A 32 -2.24 -6.01 -32.20
N THR A 33 -1.34 -5.25 -32.83
CA THR A 33 -0.26 -4.54 -32.12
C THR A 33 -0.82 -3.45 -31.21
N GLY A 34 -1.83 -2.69 -31.66
CA GLY A 34 -2.51 -1.71 -30.83
C GLY A 34 -3.18 -2.33 -29.62
N LEU A 35 -3.84 -3.48 -29.79
CA LEU A 35 -4.44 -4.21 -28.66
C LEU A 35 -3.38 -4.68 -27.64
N VAL A 36 -2.26 -5.23 -28.13
CA VAL A 36 -1.15 -5.66 -27.24
C VAL A 36 -0.59 -4.48 -26.46
N LEU A 37 -0.35 -3.34 -27.12
CA LEU A 37 0.13 -2.13 -26.46
C LEU A 37 -0.87 -1.63 -25.42
N LEU A 38 -2.15 -1.69 -25.69
CA LEU A 38 -3.21 -1.28 -24.78
C LEU A 38 -3.26 -2.19 -23.52
N ILE A 39 -3.09 -3.49 -23.73
CA ILE A 39 -3.00 -4.47 -22.62
C ILE A 39 -1.74 -4.21 -21.76
N LEU A 40 -0.58 -3.95 -22.38
CA LEU A 40 0.65 -3.64 -21.69
C LEU A 40 0.53 -2.33 -20.89
N LEU A 41 -0.12 -1.32 -21.47
CA LEU A 41 -0.38 -0.04 -20.80
C LEU A 41 -1.31 -0.23 -19.60
N ALA A 42 -2.39 -0.99 -19.78
CA ALA A 42 -3.30 -1.33 -18.69
C ALA A 42 -2.58 -2.11 -17.58
N PHE A 43 -1.78 -3.11 -17.94
CA PHE A 43 -0.96 -3.85 -16.99
C PHE A 43 0.01 -2.94 -16.21
N TYR A 44 0.70 -2.04 -16.92
CA TYR A 44 1.56 -1.05 -16.27
C TYR A 44 0.78 -0.19 -15.27
N TRP A 45 -0.38 0.34 -15.64
CA TRP A 45 -1.17 1.21 -14.78
C TRP A 45 -1.76 0.49 -13.57
N PHE A 46 -2.25 -0.75 -13.72
CA PHE A 46 -2.93 -1.49 -12.66
C PHE A 46 -1.99 -2.37 -11.83
N ALA A 47 -0.94 -2.92 -12.43
CA ALA A 47 -0.03 -3.83 -11.74
C ALA A 47 1.30 -3.18 -11.33
N VAL A 48 1.94 -2.39 -12.22
CA VAL A 48 3.29 -1.87 -11.97
C VAL A 48 3.26 -0.53 -11.23
N ARG A 49 2.42 0.40 -11.67
CA ARG A 49 2.35 1.75 -11.10
C ARG A 49 2.04 1.79 -9.59
N PRO A 50 1.08 1.00 -9.04
CA PRO A 50 0.82 0.99 -7.60
C PRO A 50 2.02 0.52 -6.77
N TYR A 51 2.83 -0.39 -7.35
CA TYR A 51 4.03 -0.91 -6.68
C TYR A 51 5.27 -0.03 -6.87
N SER A 52 5.37 0.74 -7.96
CA SER A 52 6.48 1.66 -8.19
C SER A 52 6.55 2.78 -7.17
N TYR A 53 5.43 3.11 -6.51
CA TYR A 53 5.40 4.04 -5.38
C TYR A 53 6.17 3.54 -4.15
N ARG A 54 6.27 2.22 -3.97
CA ARG A 54 7.04 1.60 -2.87
C ARG A 54 8.55 1.58 -3.13
N TRP A 55 8.96 1.65 -4.39
CA TRP A 55 10.35 1.53 -4.83
C TRP A 55 10.90 2.84 -5.40
N LYS A 56 10.41 3.99 -4.91
CA LYS A 56 11.04 5.25 -5.31
C LYS A 56 12.50 5.23 -4.86
N PRO A 57 13.44 5.38 -5.79
CA PRO A 57 14.84 5.54 -5.39
C PRO A 57 14.94 6.72 -4.45
N CYS A 58 15.73 6.59 -3.41
CA CYS A 58 16.00 7.67 -2.50
C CYS A 58 16.86 8.71 -3.19
N TYR A 59 16.28 9.81 -3.62
CA TYR A 59 16.99 10.98 -4.15
C TYR A 59 17.50 11.90 -3.03
N GLY A 60 17.20 11.57 -1.77
CA GLY A 60 17.67 12.27 -0.58
C GLY A 60 18.92 11.64 0.02
N LYS A 61 19.48 12.29 1.04
CA LYS A 61 20.57 11.72 1.81
C LYS A 61 20.04 10.55 2.65
N GLN A 62 20.70 9.41 2.54
CA GLN A 62 20.42 8.27 3.41
C GLN A 62 21.02 8.55 4.80
N GLU A 63 20.16 8.56 5.80
CA GLU A 63 20.56 8.58 7.19
C GLU A 63 19.77 7.48 7.92
N TYR A 64 20.37 6.84 8.89
CA TYR A 64 19.80 5.65 9.57
C TYR A 64 19.47 4.47 8.63
N GLY A 65 20.08 4.39 7.45
CA GLY A 65 19.82 3.35 6.45
C GLY A 65 18.48 3.49 5.71
N ILE A 66 17.79 4.61 5.87
CA ILE A 66 16.53 4.94 5.20
C ILE A 66 16.59 6.30 4.52
N CYS A 67 15.68 6.51 3.58
CA CYS A 67 15.52 7.80 2.93
C CYS A 67 14.76 8.76 3.84
N MET A 68 15.44 9.80 4.31
CA MET A 68 14.79 10.82 5.14
C MET A 68 14.09 11.86 4.27
N PRO A 69 12.79 12.16 4.54
CA PRO A 69 12.10 13.22 3.83
C PRO A 69 12.73 14.58 4.17
N GLY A 70 13.18 15.29 3.14
CA GLY A 70 13.91 16.57 3.32
C GLY A 70 13.06 17.79 3.68
N ASN A 71 11.73 17.63 3.76
CA ASN A 71 10.79 18.75 3.95
C ASN A 71 10.34 18.91 5.41
N TYR A 72 10.93 18.15 6.34
CA TYR A 72 10.57 18.18 7.75
C TYR A 72 11.80 18.41 8.63
N ASP A 73 11.67 19.31 9.59
CA ASP A 73 12.73 19.63 10.56
C ASP A 73 12.67 18.72 11.79
N ILE A 74 11.58 18.01 11.98
CA ILE A 74 11.33 17.15 13.14
C ILE A 74 11.00 15.75 12.66
N HIS A 75 11.75 14.78 13.16
CA HIS A 75 11.56 13.36 12.85
C HIS A 75 11.22 12.57 14.10
N GLY A 76 10.47 11.52 13.91
CA GLY A 76 10.17 10.53 14.94
C GLY A 76 10.29 9.13 14.41
N ILE A 77 10.25 8.17 15.32
CA ILE A 77 10.21 6.75 15.02
C ILE A 77 9.07 6.10 15.79
N ASP A 78 8.59 4.98 15.29
CA ASP A 78 7.75 4.07 16.04
C ASP A 78 8.54 2.81 16.44
N ILE A 79 8.23 2.26 17.59
CA ILE A 79 8.85 1.04 18.12
C ILE A 79 7.82 0.14 18.79
N SER A 80 8.15 -1.15 18.81
CA SER A 80 7.41 -2.19 19.52
C SER A 80 8.38 -3.22 20.12
N HIS A 81 7.88 -4.31 20.68
CA HIS A 81 8.73 -5.41 21.13
C HIS A 81 9.55 -6.06 20.00
N HIS A 82 9.16 -5.87 18.73
CA HIS A 82 9.86 -6.42 17.58
C HIS A 82 11.28 -5.85 17.39
N GLN A 83 11.51 -4.60 17.78
CA GLN A 83 12.84 -3.99 17.73
C GLN A 83 13.80 -4.51 18.81
N GLY A 84 13.33 -5.37 19.70
CA GLY A 84 14.19 -5.93 20.75
C GLY A 84 14.60 -4.91 21.80
N ASP A 85 15.83 -5.03 22.29
CA ASP A 85 16.38 -4.10 23.28
C ASP A 85 16.98 -2.88 22.61
N ILE A 86 16.47 -1.71 22.97
CA ILE A 86 16.90 -0.43 22.43
C ILE A 86 18.13 0.06 23.18
N ASN A 87 19.19 0.41 22.42
CA ASN A 87 20.31 1.16 22.98
C ASN A 87 19.95 2.65 23.06
N TRP A 88 19.39 3.06 24.18
CA TRP A 88 18.88 4.41 24.39
C TRP A 88 19.95 5.48 24.37
N THR A 89 21.18 5.18 24.81
CA THR A 89 22.30 6.11 24.74
C THR A 89 22.66 6.41 23.29
N LYS A 90 22.82 5.36 22.49
CA LYS A 90 23.09 5.52 21.04
C LYS A 90 21.94 6.21 20.32
N LEU A 91 20.69 5.91 20.67
CA LEU A 91 19.53 6.56 20.07
C LEU A 91 19.50 8.07 20.43
N ALA A 92 19.92 8.45 21.63
CA ALA A 92 19.98 9.85 22.05
C ALA A 92 20.98 10.66 21.22
N GLU A 93 22.06 10.05 20.69
CA GLU A 93 23.02 10.71 19.80
C GLU A 93 22.35 11.19 18.49
N SER A 94 21.24 10.55 18.08
CA SER A 94 20.49 10.97 16.90
C SER A 94 19.91 12.37 16.99
N LYS A 95 19.81 12.95 18.18
CA LYS A 95 19.31 14.31 18.37
C LYS A 95 20.26 15.39 17.80
N GLU A 96 21.53 15.06 17.69
CA GLU A 96 22.59 15.95 17.20
C GLU A 96 22.91 15.74 15.72
N THR A 97 22.16 14.86 15.05
CA THR A 97 22.34 14.58 13.64
C THR A 97 21.59 15.61 12.77
N ARG A 98 21.81 15.56 11.47
CA ARG A 98 21.14 16.43 10.49
C ARG A 98 19.62 16.21 10.47
N TYR A 99 19.16 14.97 10.77
CA TYR A 99 17.75 14.59 10.85
C TYR A 99 17.42 14.10 12.25
N PRO A 100 17.28 15.03 13.22
CA PRO A 100 17.21 14.68 14.62
C PRO A 100 15.89 13.93 14.94
N ILE A 101 16.03 12.78 15.61
CA ILE A 101 14.87 12.09 16.18
C ILE A 101 14.46 12.84 17.45
N ARG A 102 13.24 13.35 17.48
CA ARG A 102 12.71 14.14 18.62
C ARG A 102 11.61 13.44 19.38
N PHE A 103 10.86 12.57 18.73
CA PHE A 103 9.76 11.86 19.37
C PHE A 103 9.72 10.38 18.98
N ILE A 104 9.09 9.58 19.86
CA ILE A 104 8.99 8.13 19.68
C ILE A 104 7.58 7.69 20.03
N PHE A 105 6.88 7.07 19.08
CA PHE A 105 5.66 6.34 19.34
C PHE A 105 5.96 4.88 19.69
N MET A 106 5.29 4.35 20.69
CA MET A 106 5.51 2.99 21.17
C MET A 106 4.22 2.20 21.18
N LYS A 107 4.27 0.99 20.63
CA LYS A 107 3.15 0.06 20.72
C LYS A 107 2.86 -0.24 22.19
N ALA A 108 1.66 0.05 22.62
CA ALA A 108 1.21 -0.29 23.97
C ALA A 108 0.37 -1.55 23.98
N THR A 109 -0.62 -1.62 23.08
CA THR A 109 -1.57 -2.72 23.02
C THR A 109 -1.93 -3.08 21.57
N GLU A 110 -2.50 -4.26 21.39
CA GLU A 110 -3.04 -4.74 20.12
C GLU A 110 -4.32 -5.53 20.40
N GLY A 111 -5.34 -5.32 19.55
CA GLY A 111 -6.61 -6.04 19.72
C GLY A 111 -7.19 -5.87 21.13
N GLY A 112 -7.91 -6.88 21.62
CA GLY A 112 -8.64 -6.79 22.87
C GLY A 112 -7.90 -7.25 24.13
N ASP A 113 -6.65 -7.75 23.99
CA ASP A 113 -5.98 -8.48 25.10
C ASP A 113 -4.44 -8.53 25.03
N PHE A 114 -3.83 -8.18 23.90
CA PHE A 114 -2.38 -8.19 23.79
C PHE A 114 -1.77 -6.88 24.28
N SER A 115 -0.86 -6.96 25.26
CA SER A 115 -0.04 -5.85 25.75
C SER A 115 1.41 -6.04 25.33
N ASP A 116 2.02 -5.00 24.74
CA ASP A 116 3.43 -5.06 24.37
C ASP A 116 4.32 -5.15 25.61
N LYS A 117 5.03 -6.27 25.73
CA LYS A 117 5.86 -6.59 26.92
C LYS A 117 6.99 -5.61 27.20
N ARG A 118 7.36 -4.79 26.20
CA ARG A 118 8.44 -3.81 26.32
C ARG A 118 7.94 -2.38 26.49
N PHE A 119 6.62 -2.15 26.33
CA PHE A 119 6.02 -0.84 26.37
C PHE A 119 6.42 -0.02 27.59
N GLN A 120 6.15 -0.51 28.79
CA GLN A 120 6.40 0.25 30.02
C GLN A 120 7.88 0.63 30.18
N ARG A 121 8.77 -0.32 29.88
CA ARG A 121 10.22 -0.09 29.93
C ARG A 121 10.66 0.96 28.91
N ASN A 122 10.21 0.83 27.68
CA ASN A 122 10.57 1.73 26.60
C ASN A 122 9.98 3.12 26.84
N PHE A 123 8.73 3.20 27.28
CA PHE A 123 8.05 4.44 27.60
C PHE A 123 8.76 5.26 28.67
N LYS A 124 9.22 4.60 29.74
CA LYS A 124 10.04 5.22 30.80
C LYS A 124 11.40 5.68 30.26
N ASN A 125 12.08 4.83 29.47
CA ASN A 125 13.41 5.14 28.95
C ASN A 125 13.39 6.27 27.93
N ALA A 126 12.40 6.34 27.05
CA ALA A 126 12.26 7.44 26.10
C ALA A 126 12.25 8.79 26.82
N ARG A 127 11.46 8.94 27.87
CA ARG A 127 11.44 10.15 28.70
C ARG A 127 12.77 10.44 29.38
N LYS A 128 13.38 9.40 29.99
CA LYS A 128 14.67 9.52 30.67
C LYS A 128 15.77 10.07 29.76
N HIS A 129 15.71 9.71 28.46
CA HIS A 129 16.67 10.18 27.45
C HIS A 129 16.17 11.41 26.69
N GLY A 130 15.12 12.09 27.17
CA GLY A 130 14.66 13.38 26.67
C GLY A 130 13.97 13.32 25.31
N PHE A 131 13.33 12.20 24.95
CA PHE A 131 12.44 12.11 23.81
C PHE A 131 11.01 12.46 24.22
N VAL A 132 10.31 13.16 23.35
CA VAL A 132 8.87 13.26 23.44
C VAL A 132 8.28 11.89 23.11
N ARG A 133 7.43 11.37 23.94
CA ARG A 133 6.93 9.99 23.80
C ARG A 133 5.44 9.96 23.52
N GLY A 134 5.00 8.97 22.78
CA GLY A 134 3.60 8.67 22.52
C GLY A 134 3.35 7.18 22.57
N ALA A 135 2.10 6.82 22.73
CA ALA A 135 1.66 5.42 22.72
C ALA A 135 0.70 5.19 21.56
N TYR A 136 0.79 4.03 20.93
CA TYR A 136 -0.19 3.63 19.94
C TYR A 136 -0.85 2.29 20.25
N HIS A 137 -2.07 2.15 19.75
CA HIS A 137 -2.82 0.90 19.74
C HIS A 137 -2.85 0.35 18.32
N TYR A 138 -2.48 -0.93 18.16
CA TYR A 138 -2.61 -1.64 16.90
C TYR A 138 -4.01 -2.23 16.79
N PHE A 139 -4.81 -1.66 15.88
CA PHE A 139 -6.23 -2.00 15.78
C PHE A 139 -6.46 -3.33 15.08
N ASN A 140 -7.28 -4.18 15.68
CA ASN A 140 -7.73 -5.43 15.08
C ASN A 140 -9.20 -5.32 14.65
N PRO A 141 -9.52 -5.29 13.34
CA PRO A 141 -10.89 -5.12 12.87
C PRO A 141 -11.82 -6.30 13.21
N ARG A 142 -11.26 -7.41 13.69
CA ARG A 142 -12.04 -8.59 14.12
C ARG A 142 -12.43 -8.57 15.60
N THR A 143 -12.01 -7.57 16.33
CA THR A 143 -12.28 -7.41 17.76
C THR A 143 -13.14 -6.18 17.99
N ASP A 144 -14.04 -6.23 18.95
CA ASP A 144 -14.90 -5.10 19.33
C ASP A 144 -14.08 -3.83 19.62
N ALA A 145 -14.45 -2.72 18.98
CA ALA A 145 -13.70 -1.46 19.04
C ALA A 145 -13.71 -0.85 20.45
N LYS A 146 -14.85 -0.95 21.17
CA LYS A 146 -14.96 -0.43 22.53
C LYS A 146 -14.06 -1.22 23.48
N LYS A 147 -14.04 -2.54 23.36
CA LYS A 147 -13.14 -3.40 24.15
C LYS A 147 -11.68 -3.02 23.94
N GLN A 148 -11.28 -2.74 22.69
CA GLN A 148 -9.91 -2.31 22.38
C GLN A 148 -9.58 -0.96 23.00
N ALA A 149 -10.48 0.01 22.88
CA ALA A 149 -10.31 1.33 23.48
C ALA A 149 -10.17 1.26 25.01
N ASP A 150 -11.07 0.53 25.66
CA ASP A 150 -11.04 0.34 27.13
C ASP A 150 -9.74 -0.35 27.58
N PHE A 151 -9.26 -1.32 26.79
CA PHE A 151 -8.00 -2.02 27.08
C PHE A 151 -6.80 -1.09 26.94
N PHE A 152 -6.74 -0.28 25.90
CA PHE A 152 -5.68 0.72 25.70
C PHE A 152 -5.66 1.74 26.85
N ILE A 153 -6.81 2.32 27.20
CA ILE A 153 -6.94 3.34 28.26
C ILE A 153 -6.46 2.79 29.61
N LYS A 154 -6.76 1.53 29.91
CA LYS A 154 -6.29 0.87 31.14
C LYS A 154 -4.78 0.61 31.14
N SER A 155 -4.19 0.36 29.96
CA SER A 155 -2.78 -0.03 29.82
C SER A 155 -1.82 1.16 29.75
N VAL A 156 -2.31 2.34 29.35
CA VAL A 156 -1.49 3.52 29.07
C VAL A 156 -1.84 4.65 30.03
N LYS A 157 -0.81 5.13 30.74
CA LYS A 157 -0.92 6.34 31.58
C LYS A 157 -0.09 7.44 30.93
N LEU A 158 -0.75 8.39 30.28
CA LEU A 158 -0.11 9.56 29.69
C LEU A 158 0.09 10.63 30.77
N GLU A 159 1.15 11.40 30.64
CA GLU A 159 1.51 12.50 31.50
C GLU A 159 1.67 13.78 30.66
N LYS A 160 1.70 14.91 31.35
CA LYS A 160 1.91 16.21 30.67
C LYS A 160 3.22 16.17 29.87
N GLY A 161 3.12 16.54 28.59
CA GLY A 161 4.24 16.51 27.62
C GLY A 161 4.32 15.23 26.79
N ASP A 162 3.49 14.22 27.05
CA ASP A 162 3.33 13.08 26.17
C ASP A 162 2.49 13.44 24.93
N LEU A 163 2.71 12.76 23.82
CA LEU A 163 1.91 12.92 22.61
C LEU A 163 0.52 12.31 22.79
N PRO A 164 -0.49 12.81 22.04
CA PRO A 164 -1.81 12.18 22.02
C PRO A 164 -1.73 10.70 21.60
N PRO A 165 -2.70 9.88 22.04
CA PRO A 165 -2.80 8.49 21.62
C PRO A 165 -2.97 8.37 20.10
N VAL A 166 -2.39 7.31 19.54
CA VAL A 166 -2.51 6.99 18.11
C VAL A 166 -3.18 5.63 17.93
N LEU A 167 -4.08 5.57 16.98
CA LEU A 167 -4.66 4.33 16.46
C LEU A 167 -3.97 3.99 15.15
N ASP A 168 -3.38 2.79 15.05
CA ASP A 168 -2.63 2.27 13.91
C ASP A 168 -3.33 1.04 13.31
#